data_63b637975b981101b9e8e63b5f4f0b4b
#
_entry.id   63b637975b981101b9e8e63b5f4f0b4b
#
_cell.length_a   1.000
_cell.length_b   1.000
_cell.length_c   1.000
_cell.angle_alpha   90.00
_cell.angle_beta   90.00
_cell.angle_gamma   90.00
#
_symmetry.space_group_name_H-M   'P 1'
#
loop_
_entity.id
_entity.type
_entity.pdbx_description
1 polymer ?
#
loop_
_entity_poly.entity_id
_entity_poly.type
_entity_poly.pdbx_seq_one_letter_code
_entity_poly.pdbx_strand_id
1 'polypeptide(L)'
;MENRRDEASEHKPACRRVAALFPQLWLRRYVTSKLRRDPIYPAACELFRGSDEPILDIGCGLGLLAFYLRERGCQQPILGLDLDARKIGQGSRIATARYRDVDLRLQDVREPIPAFSGNIALFDVLHYLPLAEQTSLLSHLARCVAPGGLLVIRDCPRDNSARFWMTCVAEKFAQAISWNLNTSFHFPSRERIAEAFGEREFERESRPLWGKLPFNNHLFVFRRL
;
A
#
# COMPACT_ATOMS: atom_id res chain seq x y z
N MET A 1 16.87 -1.04 21.36
CA MET A 1 15.78 -1.88 21.94
C MET A 1 14.60 -1.06 22.43
N GLU A 2 14.80 0.16 22.90
CA GLU A 2 13.77 1.09 23.39
C GLU A 2 12.78 1.52 22.29
N ASN A 3 13.29 1.85 21.11
CA ASN A 3 12.48 2.32 19.97
C ASN A 3 11.41 1.32 19.48
N ARG A 4 11.67 0.00 19.54
CA ARG A 4 10.69 -1.04 19.15
C ARG A 4 9.56 -1.25 20.15
N ARG A 5 9.79 -0.94 21.45
CA ARG A 5 8.73 -1.02 22.47
C ARG A 5 7.75 0.14 22.33
N ASP A 6 8.23 1.34 22.05
CA ASP A 6 7.39 2.52 21.82
C ASP A 6 6.57 2.38 20.53
N GLU A 7 7.13 1.78 19.47
CA GLU A 7 6.42 1.54 18.23
C GLU A 7 5.24 0.57 18.38
N ALA A 8 5.43 -0.53 19.09
CA ALA A 8 4.36 -1.49 19.37
C ALA A 8 3.28 -0.89 20.31
N SER A 9 3.67 0.03 21.19
CA SER A 9 2.79 0.75 22.11
C SER A 9 1.83 1.68 21.36
N GLU A 10 2.28 2.41 20.34
CA GLU A 10 1.48 3.38 19.57
C GLU A 10 0.67 2.77 18.42
N HIS A 11 0.98 1.56 17.97
CA HIS A 11 0.26 0.90 16.88
C HIS A 11 -1.24 0.73 17.17
N LYS A 12 -1.59 0.15 18.31
CA LYS A 12 -3.00 -0.12 18.66
C LYS A 12 -3.82 1.17 18.84
N PRO A 13 -3.32 2.20 19.55
CA PRO A 13 -3.97 3.51 19.63
C PRO A 13 -4.21 4.12 18.24
N ALA A 14 -3.21 4.18 17.36
CA ALA A 14 -3.34 4.72 16.01
C ALA A 14 -4.43 3.98 15.21
N CYS A 15 -4.46 2.64 15.25
CA CYS A 15 -5.52 1.86 14.60
C CYS A 15 -6.93 2.25 15.09
N ARG A 16 -7.09 2.52 16.40
CA ARG A 16 -8.38 2.94 16.97
C ARG A 16 -8.76 4.34 16.52
N ARG A 17 -7.82 5.29 16.51
CA ARG A 17 -8.07 6.66 16.05
C ARG A 17 -8.49 6.68 14.58
N VAL A 18 -7.77 5.98 13.69
CA VAL A 18 -8.16 5.86 12.28
C VAL A 18 -9.54 5.20 12.14
N ALA A 19 -9.80 4.10 12.85
CA ALA A 19 -11.09 3.42 12.75
C ALA A 19 -12.25 4.30 13.21
N ALA A 20 -12.04 5.17 14.20
CA ALA A 20 -13.07 6.10 14.71
C ALA A 20 -13.48 7.17 13.68
N LEU A 21 -12.70 7.41 12.64
CA LEU A 21 -13.04 8.33 11.54
C LEU A 21 -14.19 7.82 10.67
N PHE A 22 -14.50 6.53 10.72
CA PHE A 22 -15.55 5.91 9.92
C PHE A 22 -16.83 5.76 10.74
N PRO A 23 -17.94 6.45 10.37
CA PRO A 23 -19.18 6.43 11.16
C PRO A 23 -19.90 5.08 11.12
N GLN A 24 -19.83 4.35 10.00
CA GLN A 24 -20.54 3.08 9.83
C GLN A 24 -19.84 1.98 10.66
N LEU A 25 -20.60 1.29 11.53
CA LEU A 25 -20.07 0.28 12.45
C LEU A 25 -19.35 -0.87 11.75
N TRP A 26 -19.90 -1.35 10.63
CA TRP A 26 -19.29 -2.44 9.86
C TRP A 26 -17.93 -2.01 9.26
N LEU A 27 -17.86 -0.77 8.72
CA LEU A 27 -16.65 -0.23 8.14
C LEU A 27 -15.59 0.04 9.21
N ARG A 28 -16.00 0.56 10.36
CA ARG A 28 -15.12 0.73 11.53
C ARG A 28 -14.51 -0.60 11.98
N ARG A 29 -15.32 -1.67 12.02
CA ARG A 29 -14.84 -3.03 12.35
C ARG A 29 -13.87 -3.55 11.31
N TYR A 30 -14.18 -3.35 10.02
CA TYR A 30 -13.29 -3.70 8.93
C TYR A 30 -11.94 -2.97 9.04
N VAL A 31 -11.95 -1.64 9.17
CA VAL A 31 -10.75 -0.81 9.31
C VAL A 31 -9.92 -1.23 10.53
N THR A 32 -10.57 -1.44 11.68
CA THR A 32 -9.90 -1.92 12.88
C THR A 32 -9.21 -3.27 12.63
N SER A 33 -9.91 -4.20 12.00
CA SER A 33 -9.37 -5.54 11.69
C SER A 33 -8.20 -5.46 10.71
N LYS A 34 -8.36 -4.69 9.62
CA LYS A 34 -7.34 -4.50 8.59
C LYS A 34 -6.06 -3.90 9.19
N LEU A 35 -6.16 -2.76 9.86
CA LEU A 35 -5.00 -2.07 10.43
C LEU A 35 -4.27 -2.88 11.52
N ARG A 36 -5.00 -3.62 12.34
CA ARG A 36 -4.41 -4.39 13.46
C ARG A 36 -3.79 -5.72 13.06
N ARG A 37 -4.24 -6.31 11.97
CA ARG A 37 -3.80 -7.65 11.54
C ARG A 37 -2.82 -7.64 10.39
N ASP A 38 -2.82 -6.57 9.62
CA ASP A 38 -1.99 -6.44 8.43
C ASP A 38 -0.67 -5.75 8.80
N PRO A 39 0.47 -6.45 8.71
CA PRO A 39 1.77 -5.94 9.10
C PRO A 39 2.31 -4.85 8.15
N ILE A 40 1.65 -4.58 7.02
CA ILE A 40 2.13 -3.56 6.08
C ILE A 40 2.09 -2.16 6.68
N TYR A 41 1.08 -1.84 7.50
CA TYR A 41 0.93 -0.50 8.06
C TYR A 41 2.08 -0.10 9.00
N PRO A 42 2.45 -0.89 10.02
CA PRO A 42 3.63 -0.59 10.83
C PRO A 42 4.92 -0.64 10.01
N ALA A 43 5.08 -1.60 9.09
CA ALA A 43 6.28 -1.69 8.24
C ALA A 43 6.45 -0.46 7.33
N ALA A 44 5.38 0.01 6.68
CA ALA A 44 5.40 1.21 5.86
C ALA A 44 5.70 2.47 6.69
N CYS A 45 5.12 2.57 7.89
CA CYS A 45 5.42 3.67 8.81
C CYS A 45 6.89 3.72 9.22
N GLU A 46 7.50 2.57 9.49
CA GLU A 46 8.92 2.46 9.82
C GLU A 46 9.79 2.90 8.62
N LEU A 47 9.44 2.46 7.42
CA LEU A 47 10.18 2.77 6.19
C LEU A 47 10.09 4.24 5.79
N PHE A 48 8.91 4.85 5.87
CA PHE A 48 8.71 6.25 5.46
C PHE A 48 9.03 7.26 6.57
N ARG A 49 9.15 6.82 7.82
CA ARG A 49 9.55 7.69 8.92
C ARG A 49 11.00 8.13 8.73
N GLY A 50 11.24 9.41 8.83
CA GLY A 50 12.59 9.99 8.68
C GLY A 50 12.94 10.42 7.26
N SER A 51 11.99 10.33 6.34
CA SER A 51 12.05 10.97 5.03
C SER A 51 11.10 12.17 5.00
N ASP A 52 11.53 13.29 4.44
CA ASP A 52 10.67 14.46 4.20
C ASP A 52 10.03 14.43 2.81
N GLU A 53 10.41 13.45 1.98
CA GLU A 53 9.90 13.30 0.63
C GLU A 53 8.38 12.99 0.63
N PRO A 54 7.61 13.59 -0.29
CA PRO A 54 6.17 13.29 -0.43
C PRO A 54 5.94 11.81 -0.71
N ILE A 55 4.75 11.31 -0.39
CA ILE A 55 4.38 9.91 -0.58
C ILE A 55 3.26 9.83 -1.62
N LEU A 56 3.47 8.99 -2.66
CA LEU A 56 2.44 8.56 -3.60
C LEU A 56 1.93 7.18 -3.20
N ASP A 57 0.64 7.08 -2.85
CA ASP A 57 -0.02 5.83 -2.47
C ASP A 57 -0.90 5.33 -3.62
N ILE A 58 -0.40 4.35 -4.36
CA ILE A 58 -1.10 3.74 -5.51
C ILE A 58 -2.03 2.62 -5.04
N GLY A 59 -3.32 2.73 -5.37
CA GLY A 59 -4.34 1.83 -4.85
C GLY A 59 -4.70 2.16 -3.40
N CYS A 60 -4.75 3.44 -3.07
CA CYS A 60 -4.92 3.92 -1.69
C CYS A 60 -6.25 3.54 -1.04
N GLY A 61 -7.26 3.16 -1.83
CA GLY A 61 -8.58 2.77 -1.36
C GLY A 61 -9.26 3.86 -0.53
N LEU A 62 -9.53 3.55 0.73
CA LEU A 62 -10.11 4.48 1.72
C LEU A 62 -9.08 5.48 2.28
N GLY A 63 -7.83 5.46 1.85
CA GLY A 63 -6.75 6.27 2.40
C GLY A 63 -6.19 5.75 3.73
N LEU A 64 -6.35 4.46 4.04
CA LEU A 64 -5.97 3.90 5.34
C LEU A 64 -4.48 4.05 5.65
N LEU A 65 -3.60 3.92 4.64
CA LEU A 65 -2.17 4.15 4.83
C LEU A 65 -1.91 5.60 5.23
N ALA A 66 -2.44 6.56 4.48
CA ALA A 66 -2.27 7.98 4.75
C ALA A 66 -2.74 8.34 6.16
N PHE A 67 -3.93 7.90 6.55
CA PHE A 67 -4.47 8.19 7.89
C PHE A 67 -3.64 7.54 8.98
N TYR A 68 -3.20 6.29 8.76
CA TYR A 68 -2.35 5.60 9.72
C TYR A 68 -1.01 6.32 9.90
N LEU A 69 -0.37 6.74 8.81
CA LEU A 69 0.88 7.51 8.85
C LEU A 69 0.71 8.83 9.62
N ARG A 70 -0.39 9.57 9.39
CA ARG A 70 -0.71 10.79 10.16
C ARG A 70 -0.88 10.52 11.66
N GLU A 71 -1.61 9.47 12.01
CA GLU A 71 -1.80 9.07 13.41
C GLU A 71 -0.53 8.51 14.07
N ARG A 72 0.50 8.25 13.27
CA ARG A 72 1.84 7.84 13.71
C ARG A 72 2.86 8.99 13.64
N GLY A 73 2.43 10.20 13.37
CA GLY A 73 3.26 11.42 13.39
C GLY A 73 4.01 11.72 12.09
N CYS A 74 3.78 10.96 11.01
CA CYS A 74 4.34 11.28 9.69
C CYS A 74 3.62 12.51 9.10
N GLN A 75 4.35 13.52 8.62
CA GLN A 75 3.79 14.80 8.15
C GLN A 75 4.01 15.05 6.65
N GLN A 76 4.73 14.18 5.94
CA GLN A 76 5.01 14.32 4.51
C GLN A 76 3.70 14.48 3.72
N PRO A 77 3.67 15.30 2.64
CA PRO A 77 2.53 15.34 1.74
C PRO A 77 2.20 13.94 1.19
N ILE A 78 0.93 13.57 1.14
CA ILE A 78 0.48 12.26 0.63
C ILE A 78 -0.54 12.48 -0.48
N LEU A 79 -0.22 11.95 -1.66
CA LEU A 79 -1.14 11.82 -2.78
C LEU A 79 -1.57 10.36 -2.92
N GLY A 80 -2.85 10.07 -2.72
CA GLY A 80 -3.40 8.75 -2.92
C GLY A 80 -4.21 8.66 -4.20
N LEU A 81 -4.02 7.60 -4.98
CA LEU A 81 -4.73 7.33 -6.22
C LEU A 81 -5.46 5.98 -6.13
N ASP A 82 -6.74 5.95 -6.49
CA ASP A 82 -7.52 4.70 -6.57
C ASP A 82 -8.63 4.84 -7.60
N LEU A 83 -9.02 3.76 -8.23
CA LEU A 83 -10.06 3.74 -9.26
C LEU A 83 -11.49 3.55 -8.68
N ASP A 84 -11.64 3.24 -7.40
CA ASP A 84 -12.94 3.06 -6.75
C ASP A 84 -13.48 4.40 -6.21
N ALA A 85 -14.37 5.02 -6.99
CA ALA A 85 -15.00 6.30 -6.62
C ALA A 85 -15.70 6.28 -5.25
N ARG A 86 -16.23 5.12 -4.82
CA ARG A 86 -16.91 4.98 -3.52
C ARG A 86 -15.91 5.09 -2.37
N LYS A 87 -14.74 4.44 -2.51
CA LYS A 87 -13.66 4.47 -1.52
C LYS A 87 -13.04 5.87 -1.47
N ILE A 88 -12.71 6.44 -2.63
CA ILE A 88 -12.17 7.79 -2.73
C ILE A 88 -13.14 8.82 -2.16
N GLY A 89 -14.43 8.76 -2.49
CA GLY A 89 -15.41 9.70 -1.95
C GLY A 89 -15.55 9.66 -0.42
N GLN A 90 -15.36 8.50 0.20
CA GLN A 90 -15.33 8.39 1.67
C GLN A 90 -14.00 8.89 2.24
N GLY A 91 -12.88 8.44 1.67
CA GLY A 91 -11.53 8.81 2.12
C GLY A 91 -11.27 10.31 2.01
N SER A 92 -11.60 10.94 0.86
CA SER A 92 -11.36 12.37 0.63
C SER A 92 -12.13 13.25 1.61
N ARG A 93 -13.37 12.90 1.97
CA ARG A 93 -14.12 13.63 3.01
C ARG A 93 -13.39 13.61 4.36
N ILE A 94 -12.83 12.45 4.75
CA ILE A 94 -12.07 12.32 5.98
C ILE A 94 -10.76 13.11 5.87
N ALA A 95 -10.03 12.95 4.76
CA ALA A 95 -8.78 13.65 4.51
C ALA A 95 -8.96 15.17 4.66
N THR A 96 -9.90 15.75 3.91
CA THR A 96 -10.18 17.18 3.92
C THR A 96 -10.59 17.70 5.30
N ALA A 97 -11.37 16.90 6.06
CA ALA A 97 -11.87 17.33 7.36
C ALA A 97 -10.84 17.22 8.50
N ARG A 98 -9.82 16.36 8.37
CA ARG A 98 -9.01 15.95 9.52
C ARG A 98 -7.50 16.10 9.32
N TYR A 99 -7.00 16.07 8.09
CA TYR A 99 -5.58 16.02 7.81
C TYR A 99 -5.16 17.09 6.81
N ARG A 100 -4.05 17.74 7.07
CA ARG A 100 -3.38 18.61 6.09
C ARG A 100 -2.55 17.75 5.13
N ASP A 101 -2.38 18.23 3.91
CA ASP A 101 -1.48 17.65 2.92
C ASP A 101 -1.73 16.16 2.65
N VAL A 102 -3.01 15.72 2.74
CA VAL A 102 -3.49 14.42 2.30
C VAL A 102 -4.53 14.64 1.21
N ASP A 103 -4.18 14.27 -0.01
CA ASP A 103 -5.04 14.39 -1.18
C ASP A 103 -5.34 13.00 -1.75
N LEU A 104 -6.61 12.64 -1.86
CA LEU A 104 -7.03 11.35 -2.41
C LEU A 104 -7.84 11.60 -3.68
N ARG A 105 -7.38 11.04 -4.81
CA ARG A 105 -7.96 11.28 -6.12
C ARG A 105 -8.46 10.01 -6.78
N LEU A 106 -9.57 10.15 -7.49
CA LEU A 106 -10.06 9.11 -8.38
C LEU A 106 -9.18 9.09 -9.63
N GLN A 107 -8.45 8.01 -9.82
CA GLN A 107 -7.58 7.81 -10.98
C GLN A 107 -7.30 6.33 -11.21
N ASP A 108 -7.38 5.92 -12.46
CA ASP A 108 -6.89 4.61 -12.89
C ASP A 108 -5.36 4.68 -13.08
N VAL A 109 -4.64 3.75 -12.49
CA VAL A 109 -3.16 3.69 -12.59
C VAL A 109 -2.65 3.34 -13.99
N ARG A 110 -3.55 2.92 -14.89
CA ARG A 110 -3.27 2.73 -16.33
C ARG A 110 -3.22 4.04 -17.10
N GLU A 111 -3.83 5.10 -16.54
CA GLU A 111 -3.73 6.45 -17.07
C GLU A 111 -2.41 7.12 -16.64
N PRO A 112 -1.98 8.18 -17.32
CA PRO A 112 -0.77 8.91 -16.94
C PRO A 112 -0.85 9.39 -15.48
N ILE A 113 0.07 8.92 -14.65
CA ILE A 113 0.20 9.38 -13.27
C ILE A 113 0.70 10.84 -13.29
N PRO A 114 0.16 11.73 -12.42
CA PRO A 114 0.65 13.10 -12.31
C PRO A 114 2.16 13.15 -12.10
N ALA A 115 2.80 14.23 -12.56
CA ALA A 115 4.23 14.44 -12.32
C ALA A 115 4.51 14.36 -10.81
N PHE A 116 5.38 13.42 -10.44
CA PHE A 116 5.69 13.10 -9.05
C PHE A 116 7.17 12.75 -8.90
N SER A 117 7.75 13.17 -7.79
CA SER A 117 9.05 12.71 -7.31
C SER A 117 8.97 12.58 -5.80
N GLY A 118 9.29 11.41 -5.24
CA GLY A 118 9.19 11.16 -3.80
C GLY A 118 9.25 9.67 -3.46
N ASN A 119 8.65 9.33 -2.33
CA ASN A 119 8.44 7.95 -1.89
C ASN A 119 7.16 7.38 -2.50
N ILE A 120 7.12 6.08 -2.75
CA ILE A 120 5.96 5.44 -3.36
C ILE A 120 5.55 4.21 -2.56
N ALA A 121 4.25 4.07 -2.31
CA ALA A 121 3.60 2.86 -1.81
C ALA A 121 2.75 2.22 -2.91
N LEU A 122 2.86 0.91 -3.09
CA LEU A 122 2.09 0.13 -4.05
C LEU A 122 1.67 -1.18 -3.39
N PHE A 123 0.45 -1.22 -2.81
CA PHE A 123 0.02 -2.35 -1.99
C PHE A 123 -1.20 -3.04 -2.58
N ASP A 124 -1.05 -4.34 -2.88
CA ASP A 124 -2.12 -5.20 -3.39
C ASP A 124 -2.76 -4.69 -4.69
N VAL A 125 -1.95 -4.19 -5.62
CA VAL A 125 -2.42 -3.61 -6.90
C VAL A 125 -1.96 -4.42 -8.11
N LEU A 126 -0.70 -4.87 -8.12
CA LEU A 126 -0.11 -5.47 -9.32
C LEU A 126 -0.91 -6.65 -9.83
N HIS A 127 -1.35 -7.53 -8.95
CA HIS A 127 -2.07 -8.73 -9.35
C HIS A 127 -3.44 -8.49 -10.01
N TYR A 128 -3.97 -7.25 -9.98
CA TYR A 128 -5.17 -6.85 -10.74
C TYR A 128 -4.87 -6.40 -12.18
N LEU A 129 -3.59 -6.17 -12.52
CA LEU A 129 -3.18 -5.70 -13.83
C LEU A 129 -2.63 -6.84 -14.69
N PRO A 130 -2.88 -6.87 -16.00
CA PRO A 130 -2.17 -7.74 -16.93
C PRO A 130 -0.65 -7.59 -16.81
N LEU A 131 0.11 -8.67 -17.05
CA LEU A 131 1.57 -8.67 -16.84
C LEU A 131 2.33 -7.59 -17.62
N ALA A 132 1.87 -7.23 -18.81
CA ALA A 132 2.47 -6.14 -19.61
C ALA A 132 2.24 -4.77 -18.93
N GLU A 133 1.04 -4.54 -18.40
CA GLU A 133 0.70 -3.31 -17.69
C GLU A 133 1.45 -3.19 -16.37
N GLN A 134 1.67 -4.31 -15.66
CA GLN A 134 2.53 -4.34 -14.45
C GLN A 134 3.94 -3.84 -14.76
N THR A 135 4.56 -4.35 -15.85
CA THR A 135 5.92 -3.94 -16.24
C THR A 135 5.97 -2.45 -16.60
N SER A 136 4.97 -1.96 -17.34
CA SER A 136 4.87 -0.54 -17.70
C SER A 136 4.72 0.34 -16.45
N LEU A 137 3.82 -0.03 -15.54
CA LEU A 137 3.61 0.69 -14.28
C LEU A 137 4.89 0.72 -13.44
N LEU A 138 5.52 -0.43 -13.18
CA LEU A 138 6.74 -0.50 -12.37
C LEU A 138 7.87 0.32 -12.97
N SER A 139 8.08 0.28 -14.30
CA SER A 139 9.08 1.09 -14.99
C SER A 139 8.77 2.59 -14.89
N HIS A 140 7.50 2.99 -14.89
CA HIS A 140 7.10 4.37 -14.68
C HIS A 140 7.38 4.80 -13.24
N LEU A 141 6.95 4.01 -12.26
CA LEU A 141 7.15 4.30 -10.84
C LEU A 141 8.62 4.38 -10.45
N ALA A 142 9.49 3.55 -11.06
CA ALA A 142 10.94 3.61 -10.84
C ALA A 142 11.51 5.02 -11.15
N ARG A 143 11.00 5.69 -12.19
CA ARG A 143 11.40 7.05 -12.54
C ARG A 143 10.86 8.11 -11.59
N CYS A 144 9.76 7.84 -10.91
CA CYS A 144 9.10 8.74 -9.96
C CYS A 144 9.69 8.67 -8.55
N VAL A 145 10.54 7.69 -8.24
CA VAL A 145 11.22 7.65 -6.94
C VAL A 145 12.28 8.75 -6.89
N ALA A 146 12.26 9.59 -5.86
CA ALA A 146 13.28 10.61 -5.65
C ALA A 146 14.66 9.98 -5.34
N PRO A 147 15.80 10.63 -5.62
CA PRO A 147 17.11 10.19 -5.14
C PRO A 147 17.08 9.96 -3.62
N GLY A 148 17.54 8.82 -3.14
CA GLY A 148 17.44 8.41 -1.73
C GLY A 148 16.03 7.96 -1.29
N GLY A 149 15.01 8.18 -2.12
CA GLY A 149 13.62 7.79 -1.84
C GLY A 149 13.38 6.28 -1.94
N LEU A 150 12.18 5.87 -1.58
CA LEU A 150 11.75 4.48 -1.50
C LEU A 150 10.55 4.20 -2.41
N LEU A 151 10.59 3.08 -3.10
CA LEU A 151 9.39 2.40 -3.56
C LEU A 151 9.16 1.15 -2.71
N VAL A 152 8.02 1.12 -2.04
CA VAL A 152 7.61 0.01 -1.18
C VAL A 152 6.44 -0.71 -1.83
N ILE A 153 6.65 -1.97 -2.22
CA ILE A 153 5.62 -2.80 -2.82
C ILE A 153 5.23 -3.89 -1.83
N ARG A 154 3.94 -4.11 -1.64
CA ARG A 154 3.42 -5.35 -1.09
C ARG A 154 2.53 -6.01 -2.12
N ASP A 155 2.82 -7.25 -2.42
CA ASP A 155 1.98 -8.10 -3.26
C ASP A 155 2.17 -9.58 -2.92
N CYS A 156 1.36 -10.44 -3.52
CA CYS A 156 1.46 -11.88 -3.42
C CYS A 156 2.20 -12.44 -4.64
N PRO A 157 3.51 -12.71 -4.55
CA PRO A 157 4.21 -13.29 -5.68
C PRO A 157 3.73 -14.71 -5.94
N ARG A 158 3.63 -15.05 -7.23
CA ARG A 158 3.27 -16.38 -7.66
C ARG A 158 4.35 -17.38 -7.25
N ASP A 159 3.95 -18.38 -6.47
CA ASP A 159 4.76 -19.55 -6.15
C ASP A 159 3.86 -20.79 -6.00
N ASN A 160 4.43 -21.94 -5.65
CA ASN A 160 3.69 -23.19 -5.48
C ASN A 160 3.31 -23.46 -4.02
N SER A 161 3.36 -22.44 -3.14
CA SER A 161 3.09 -22.61 -1.72
C SER A 161 1.60 -22.74 -1.41
N ALA A 162 1.26 -23.43 -0.33
CA ALA A 162 -0.10 -23.47 0.19
C ALA A 162 -0.65 -22.07 0.52
N ARG A 163 0.21 -21.15 0.95
CA ARG A 163 -0.15 -19.74 1.23
C ARG A 163 -0.58 -19.01 -0.02
N PHE A 164 0.09 -19.24 -1.15
CA PHE A 164 -0.30 -18.67 -2.44
C PHE A 164 -1.71 -19.13 -2.84
N TRP A 165 -1.98 -20.43 -2.77
CA TRP A 165 -3.31 -20.96 -3.09
C TRP A 165 -4.40 -20.42 -2.18
N MET A 166 -4.12 -20.26 -0.87
CA MET A 166 -5.05 -19.63 0.07
C MET A 166 -5.30 -18.16 -0.26
N THR A 167 -4.28 -17.43 -0.70
CA THR A 167 -4.46 -16.05 -1.17
C THR A 167 -5.36 -16.01 -2.41
N CYS A 168 -5.13 -16.87 -3.40
CA CYS A 168 -5.98 -16.94 -4.60
C CYS A 168 -7.46 -17.23 -4.27
N VAL A 169 -7.73 -18.11 -3.31
CA VAL A 169 -9.08 -18.41 -2.86
C VAL A 169 -9.72 -17.21 -2.17
N ALA A 170 -8.97 -16.53 -1.30
CA ALA A 170 -9.46 -15.35 -0.58
C ALA A 170 -9.76 -14.18 -1.52
N GLU A 171 -8.92 -13.93 -2.53
CA GLU A 171 -9.15 -12.89 -3.53
C GLU A 171 -10.39 -13.17 -4.39
N LYS A 172 -10.57 -14.43 -4.83
CA LYS A 172 -11.80 -14.84 -5.53
C LYS A 172 -13.05 -14.63 -4.67
N PHE A 173 -12.97 -14.94 -3.38
CA PHE A 173 -14.09 -14.74 -2.46
C PHE A 173 -14.38 -13.25 -2.26
N ALA A 174 -13.35 -12.42 -2.05
CA ALA A 174 -13.50 -10.96 -1.93
C ALA A 174 -14.14 -10.35 -3.19
N GLN A 175 -13.79 -10.87 -4.37
CA GLN A 175 -14.39 -10.48 -5.65
C GLN A 175 -15.88 -10.86 -5.71
N ALA A 176 -16.24 -12.08 -5.28
CA ALA A 176 -17.63 -12.57 -5.31
C ALA A 176 -18.58 -11.74 -4.43
N ILE A 177 -18.10 -11.14 -3.33
CA ILE A 177 -18.89 -10.23 -2.48
C ILE A 177 -18.89 -8.76 -2.94
N SER A 178 -18.45 -8.50 -4.18
CA SER A 178 -18.43 -7.16 -4.81
C SER A 178 -17.62 -6.09 -4.06
N TRP A 179 -16.69 -6.51 -3.19
CA TRP A 179 -15.79 -5.58 -2.53
C TRP A 179 -14.68 -5.08 -3.45
N ASN A 180 -14.25 -5.94 -4.38
CA ASN A 180 -13.30 -5.61 -5.44
C ASN A 180 -13.99 -5.62 -6.80
N LEU A 181 -13.50 -4.81 -7.73
CA LEU A 181 -14.00 -4.77 -9.10
C LEU A 181 -13.71 -6.08 -9.82
N ASN A 182 -14.59 -6.48 -10.73
CA ASN A 182 -14.56 -7.77 -11.43
C ASN A 182 -13.38 -7.82 -12.42
N THR A 183 -12.21 -8.25 -11.96
CA THR A 183 -10.96 -8.32 -12.72
C THR A 183 -10.36 -9.72 -12.66
N SER A 184 -9.64 -10.12 -13.71
CA SER A 184 -8.82 -11.33 -13.69
C SER A 184 -7.56 -11.10 -12.85
N PHE A 185 -7.07 -12.13 -12.16
CA PHE A 185 -5.84 -12.05 -11.35
C PHE A 185 -4.63 -12.50 -12.15
N HIS A 186 -3.57 -11.69 -12.11
CA HIS A 186 -2.28 -11.93 -12.78
C HIS A 186 -1.15 -11.76 -11.76
N PHE A 187 -0.93 -12.76 -10.94
CA PHE A 187 0.10 -12.70 -9.90
C PHE A 187 1.51 -12.65 -10.52
N PRO A 188 2.32 -11.59 -10.25
CA PRO A 188 3.69 -11.50 -10.75
C PRO A 188 4.63 -12.48 -10.04
N SER A 189 5.75 -12.85 -10.66
CA SER A 189 6.85 -13.48 -9.93
C SER A 189 7.71 -12.43 -9.20
N ARG A 190 8.54 -12.87 -8.25
CA ARG A 190 9.47 -11.98 -7.53
C ARG A 190 10.48 -11.34 -8.48
N GLU A 191 10.98 -12.13 -9.42
CA GLU A 191 11.94 -11.71 -10.43
C GLU A 191 11.35 -10.60 -11.30
N ARG A 192 10.10 -10.79 -11.76
CA ARG A 192 9.41 -9.79 -12.57
C ARG A 192 9.22 -8.46 -11.83
N ILE A 193 8.91 -8.49 -10.53
CA ILE A 193 8.82 -7.26 -9.74
C ILE A 193 10.19 -6.57 -9.67
N ALA A 194 11.27 -7.34 -9.51
CA ALA A 194 12.61 -6.81 -9.35
C ALA A 194 13.26 -6.31 -10.67
N GLU A 195 12.85 -6.87 -11.83
CA GLU A 195 13.41 -6.53 -13.15
C GLU A 195 13.32 -5.03 -13.50
N ALA A 196 12.27 -4.34 -13.03
CA ALA A 196 12.07 -2.91 -13.29
C ALA A 196 13.07 -2.00 -12.55
N PHE A 197 13.84 -2.54 -11.59
CA PHE A 197 14.72 -1.77 -10.70
C PHE A 197 16.16 -2.24 -10.87
N GLY A 198 16.95 -1.56 -11.70
CA GLY A 198 18.34 -1.90 -11.98
C GLY A 198 19.23 -1.80 -10.73
N GLU A 199 20.12 -2.78 -10.49
CA GLU A 199 21.02 -2.81 -9.31
C GLU A 199 22.01 -1.63 -9.26
N ARG A 200 22.22 -0.96 -10.38
CA ARG A 200 23.04 0.25 -10.44
C ARG A 200 22.29 1.51 -9.97
N GLU A 201 20.97 1.43 -9.92
CA GLU A 201 20.10 2.57 -9.60
C GLU A 201 19.33 2.36 -8.30
N PHE A 202 19.18 1.09 -7.86
CA PHE A 202 18.39 0.75 -6.68
C PHE A 202 19.07 -0.30 -5.79
N GLU A 203 19.10 -0.03 -4.49
CA GLU A 203 19.24 -1.10 -3.50
C GLU A 203 17.92 -1.86 -3.41
N ARG A 204 17.98 -3.20 -3.33
CA ARG A 204 16.82 -4.08 -3.38
C ARG A 204 16.75 -4.94 -2.13
N GLU A 205 15.63 -4.92 -1.46
CA GLU A 205 15.31 -5.83 -0.37
C GLU A 205 13.99 -6.53 -0.67
N SER A 206 13.89 -7.82 -0.43
CA SER A 206 12.62 -8.54 -0.45
C SER A 206 12.55 -9.54 0.69
N ARG A 207 11.39 -9.58 1.37
CA ARG A 207 11.14 -10.51 2.47
C ARG A 207 9.68 -10.88 2.59
N PRO A 208 9.35 -12.05 3.13
CA PRO A 208 7.99 -12.37 3.50
C PRO A 208 7.43 -11.33 4.48
N LEU A 209 6.18 -10.92 4.27
CA LEU A 209 5.44 -10.05 5.17
C LEU A 209 4.17 -10.77 5.65
N TRP A 210 4.37 -11.88 6.33
CA TRP A 210 3.28 -12.70 6.81
C TRP A 210 2.69 -12.13 8.10
N GLY A 211 1.39 -11.85 8.04
CA GLY A 211 0.62 -11.49 9.21
C GLY A 211 0.00 -12.73 9.91
N LYS A 212 -1.04 -12.48 10.68
CA LYS A 212 -1.84 -13.56 11.31
C LYS A 212 -2.70 -14.33 10.29
N LEU A 213 -2.88 -13.79 9.10
CA LEU A 213 -3.61 -14.44 8.02
C LEU A 213 -2.65 -15.28 7.16
N PRO A 214 -3.11 -16.39 6.60
CA PRO A 214 -2.27 -17.33 5.88
C PRO A 214 -1.97 -16.91 4.42
N PHE A 215 -1.86 -15.59 4.18
CA PHE A 215 -1.58 -15.05 2.85
C PHE A 215 -0.10 -15.05 2.52
N ASN A 216 0.23 -15.19 1.23
CA ASN A 216 1.60 -15.20 0.72
C ASN A 216 2.11 -13.79 0.41
N ASN A 217 1.83 -12.83 1.30
CA ASN A 217 2.27 -11.46 1.10
C ASN A 217 3.78 -11.33 1.27
N HIS A 218 4.40 -10.60 0.35
CA HIS A 218 5.81 -10.24 0.40
C HIS A 218 5.96 -8.73 0.34
N LEU A 219 6.96 -8.23 1.03
CA LEU A 219 7.41 -6.86 1.00
C LEU A 219 8.63 -6.77 0.10
N PHE A 220 8.60 -5.84 -0.83
CA PHE A 220 9.74 -5.44 -1.66
C PHE A 220 10.02 -3.98 -1.39
N VAL A 221 11.27 -3.66 -1.12
CA VAL A 221 11.74 -2.29 -0.88
C VAL A 221 12.84 -1.99 -1.87
N PHE A 222 12.63 -0.94 -2.64
CA PHE A 222 13.59 -0.43 -3.61
C PHE A 222 13.98 0.98 -3.19
N ARG A 223 15.24 1.16 -2.79
CA ARG A 223 15.81 2.48 -2.46
C ARG A 223 16.59 2.99 -3.65
N ARG A 224 16.24 4.18 -4.14
CA ARG A 224 16.99 4.82 -5.22
C ARG A 224 18.34 5.33 -4.70
N LEU A 225 19.44 5.00 -5.41
CA LEU A 225 20.80 5.40 -5.11
C LEU A 225 21.07 6.84 -5.50
#